data_97ffedce890fcec9dc5033b002ba703e
#
_entry.id   97ffedce890fcec9dc5033b002ba703e
#
_cell.length_a   1.000
_cell.length_b   1.000
_cell.length_c   1.000
_cell.angle_alpha   90.00
_cell.angle_beta   90.00
_cell.angle_gamma   90.00
#
_symmetry.space_group_name_H-M   'P 1'
#
loop_
_entity.id
_entity.type
_entity.pdbx_description
1 polymer ?
#
loop_
_entity_poly.entity_id
_entity_poly.type
_entity_poly.pdbx_seq_one_letter_code
_entity_poly.pdbx_strand_id
1 'polypeptide(L)'
;LGGFDEIVSEKKYTPIKRDGKYRIYSQLIGLEEESFREYCRELGIDPEPYLEDGSKALIYNQTADPHASTRKKKIYREMLKIQTGQEIPFTEKAYDEDKGDYQFQLTAGEIVEKLPTEGLGMPRFTLIAILPMEHVREIAANCSEKRRFTATAVYGNFMTDSSTGVSYSRIQEVSKSIEEIVGRYYGSGDYMVSDLAQKKEMMDQANGVISTVIAFLTGLLALIGLSNVWASISGNLRQRSREFAMLKSVGLSPLKLRRMLLLEGLNLGLKPLLYSLPFQAAVLAGFLYLNEVSLGEYL
;
A
#
# COMPACT_ATOMS: atom_id res chain seq x y z
N LEU A 1 22.91 -9.25 -3.24
CA LEU A 1 23.44 -8.60 -4.43
C LEU A 1 24.33 -7.44 -4.03
N GLY A 2 25.53 -7.38 -4.52
CA GLY A 2 26.46 -6.28 -4.27
C GLY A 2 27.10 -5.84 -5.58
N GLY A 3 27.37 -4.53 -5.69
CA GLY A 3 28.27 -4.06 -6.70
C GLY A 3 27.73 -3.16 -7.79
N PHE A 4 26.58 -2.49 -7.54
CA PHE A 4 26.05 -1.51 -8.47
C PHE A 4 26.55 -0.10 -8.14
N ASP A 5 26.98 0.63 -9.14
CA ASP A 5 27.56 1.97 -8.97
C ASP A 5 26.48 3.07 -9.00
N GLU A 6 25.36 2.82 -9.68
CA GLU A 6 24.27 3.79 -9.82
C GLU A 6 22.90 3.16 -9.58
N ILE A 7 22.02 3.91 -8.87
CA ILE A 7 20.61 3.64 -8.74
C ILE A 7 19.80 4.86 -9.20
N VAL A 8 18.59 4.63 -9.69
CA VAL A 8 17.78 5.68 -10.35
C VAL A 8 17.17 6.68 -9.36
N SER A 9 17.07 6.36 -8.07
CA SER A 9 16.47 7.29 -7.08
C SER A 9 17.09 7.15 -5.68
N GLU A 10 17.61 8.26 -5.15
CA GLU A 10 18.38 8.28 -3.90
C GLU A 10 17.60 8.71 -2.64
N LYS A 11 16.38 9.21 -2.70
CA LYS A 11 15.92 10.12 -1.61
C LYS A 11 15.22 9.54 -0.39
N LYS A 12 14.61 8.35 -0.37
CA LYS A 12 13.85 7.92 0.83
C LYS A 12 14.01 6.45 1.23
N TYR A 13 14.45 5.62 0.32
CA TYR A 13 14.63 4.18 0.55
C TYR A 13 15.95 3.73 -0.07
N THR A 14 17.01 4.45 0.28
CA THR A 14 18.35 4.21 -0.27
C THR A 14 18.79 2.79 0.09
N PRO A 15 19.11 1.94 -0.89
CA PRO A 15 19.79 0.69 -0.62
C PRO A 15 21.08 0.96 0.16
N ILE A 16 21.44 0.05 1.05
CA ILE A 16 22.62 0.21 1.90
C ILE A 16 23.86 0.30 1.00
N LYS A 17 24.55 1.45 1.07
CA LYS A 17 25.84 1.64 0.41
C LYS A 17 26.94 1.08 1.31
N ARG A 18 27.68 0.10 0.82
CA ARG A 18 28.80 -0.50 1.53
C ARG A 18 29.99 -0.59 0.57
N ASP A 19 31.16 -0.14 1.03
CA ASP A 19 32.38 -0.10 0.21
C ASP A 19 32.24 0.66 -1.12
N GLY A 20 31.48 1.76 -1.11
CA GLY A 20 31.22 2.57 -2.30
C GLY A 20 30.17 2.04 -3.27
N LYS A 21 29.64 0.83 -3.06
CA LYS A 21 28.67 0.17 -3.94
C LYS A 21 27.33 -0.08 -3.24
N TYR A 22 26.25 0.00 -4.01
CA TYR A 22 24.92 -0.28 -3.51
C TYR A 22 24.68 -1.79 -3.39
N ARG A 23 24.11 -2.21 -2.27
CA ARG A 23 23.62 -3.59 -2.07
C ARG A 23 22.12 -3.58 -2.15
N ILE A 24 21.58 -4.46 -2.97
CA ILE A 24 20.16 -4.55 -3.26
C ILE A 24 19.66 -5.92 -2.87
N TYR A 25 18.44 -5.99 -2.39
CA TYR A 25 17.75 -7.26 -2.22
C TYR A 25 17.46 -7.88 -3.58
N SER A 26 17.56 -9.19 -3.65
CA SER A 26 17.18 -9.94 -4.83
C SER A 26 16.25 -11.07 -4.47
N GLN A 27 15.43 -11.45 -5.42
CA GLN A 27 14.52 -12.57 -5.32
C GLN A 27 14.64 -13.41 -6.57
N LEU A 28 14.64 -14.73 -6.40
CA LEU A 28 14.51 -15.67 -7.52
C LEU A 28 13.05 -16.11 -7.58
N ILE A 29 12.47 -16.09 -8.76
CA ILE A 29 11.16 -16.65 -9.05
C ILE A 29 11.37 -17.83 -10.00
N GLY A 30 11.00 -19.03 -9.53
CA GLY A 30 10.97 -20.22 -10.36
C GLY A 30 9.56 -20.43 -10.89
N LEU A 31 9.44 -20.61 -12.20
CA LEU A 31 8.19 -21.01 -12.85
C LEU A 31 8.33 -22.43 -13.36
N GLU A 32 7.31 -23.26 -13.18
CA GLU A 32 7.24 -24.57 -13.83
C GLU A 32 7.30 -24.38 -15.36
N GLU A 33 7.88 -25.33 -16.08
CA GLU A 33 8.24 -25.18 -17.50
C GLU A 33 7.07 -24.66 -18.36
N GLU A 34 5.87 -25.19 -18.20
CA GLU A 34 4.70 -24.77 -18.95
C GLU A 34 4.34 -23.30 -18.66
N SER A 35 4.35 -22.90 -17.40
CA SER A 35 4.09 -21.51 -16.98
C SER A 35 5.20 -20.56 -17.43
N PHE A 36 6.45 -21.01 -17.48
CA PHE A 36 7.56 -20.24 -18.01
C PHE A 36 7.42 -20.00 -19.52
N ARG A 37 7.06 -21.04 -20.28
CA ARG A 37 6.79 -20.93 -21.71
C ARG A 37 5.61 -20.00 -22.01
N GLU A 38 4.56 -20.06 -21.20
CA GLU A 38 3.40 -19.17 -21.34
C GLU A 38 3.78 -17.71 -21.06
N TYR A 39 4.51 -17.48 -19.99
CA TYR A 39 5.03 -16.14 -19.63
C TYR A 39 5.93 -15.56 -20.72
N CYS A 40 6.88 -16.34 -21.25
CA CYS A 40 7.72 -15.93 -22.37
C CYS A 40 6.88 -15.61 -23.62
N ARG A 41 5.86 -16.42 -23.91
CA ARG A 41 4.96 -16.18 -25.05
C ARG A 41 4.18 -14.87 -24.91
N GLU A 42 3.70 -14.54 -23.71
CA GLU A 42 3.04 -13.25 -23.45
C GLU A 42 3.96 -12.06 -23.69
N LEU A 43 5.25 -12.21 -23.42
CA LEU A 43 6.25 -11.18 -23.62
C LEU A 43 6.87 -11.15 -25.01
N GLY A 44 6.60 -12.16 -25.86
CA GLY A 44 7.22 -12.30 -27.17
C GLY A 44 8.69 -12.73 -27.11
N ILE A 45 9.09 -13.44 -26.06
CA ILE A 45 10.48 -13.91 -25.81
C ILE A 45 10.57 -15.40 -26.14
N ASP A 46 11.68 -15.83 -26.74
CA ASP A 46 11.96 -17.24 -26.95
C ASP A 46 12.37 -17.92 -25.62
N PRO A 47 11.65 -18.95 -25.13
CA PRO A 47 11.95 -19.61 -23.87
C PRO A 47 13.16 -20.55 -23.95
N GLU A 48 13.50 -21.11 -25.11
CA GLU A 48 14.50 -22.18 -25.24
C GLU A 48 15.87 -21.83 -24.68
N PRO A 49 16.43 -20.61 -24.91
CA PRO A 49 17.72 -20.24 -24.37
C PRO A 49 17.79 -20.19 -22.84
N TYR A 50 16.66 -20.12 -22.16
CA TYR A 50 16.55 -20.09 -20.69
C TYR A 50 16.26 -21.48 -20.12
N LEU A 51 15.68 -22.35 -20.90
CA LEU A 51 15.43 -23.74 -20.51
C LEU A 51 16.71 -24.58 -20.63
N GLU A 52 17.55 -24.28 -21.64
CA GLU A 52 18.82 -24.98 -21.88
C GLU A 52 19.96 -24.49 -20.97
N ASP A 53 19.99 -23.19 -20.66
CA ASP A 53 21.06 -22.55 -19.88
C ASP A 53 20.56 -22.05 -18.53
N GLY A 54 20.81 -22.83 -17.49
CA GLY A 54 20.43 -22.51 -16.11
C GLY A 54 21.11 -21.28 -15.51
N SER A 55 22.12 -20.73 -16.17
CA SER A 55 22.77 -19.49 -15.76
C SER A 55 22.04 -18.24 -16.29
N LYS A 56 21.13 -18.37 -17.26
CA LYS A 56 20.47 -17.26 -17.93
C LYS A 56 19.08 -17.00 -17.31
N ALA A 57 18.83 -15.77 -16.91
CA ALA A 57 17.57 -15.37 -16.26
C ALA A 57 16.89 -14.19 -16.95
N LEU A 58 15.56 -14.17 -16.94
CA LEU A 58 14.79 -12.96 -17.23
C LEU A 58 14.88 -12.03 -16.01
N ILE A 59 15.15 -10.76 -16.24
CA ILE A 59 15.42 -9.81 -15.16
C ILE A 59 14.32 -8.76 -15.10
N TYR A 60 13.59 -8.72 -13.99
CA TYR A 60 12.71 -7.61 -13.68
C TYR A 60 13.47 -6.59 -12.83
N ASN A 61 13.67 -5.41 -13.40
CA ASN A 61 14.55 -4.37 -12.87
C ASN A 61 13.79 -3.05 -12.67
N GLN A 62 12.58 -3.14 -12.12
CA GLN A 62 11.77 -1.93 -11.90
C GLN A 62 11.44 -1.72 -10.43
N THR A 63 11.38 -0.46 -10.03
CA THR A 63 10.90 -0.05 -8.72
C THR A 63 9.87 1.07 -8.85
N ALA A 64 8.91 1.10 -7.92
CA ALA A 64 7.94 2.18 -7.88
C ALA A 64 8.64 3.49 -7.50
N ASP A 65 8.52 4.51 -8.35
CA ASP A 65 9.04 5.84 -8.08
C ASP A 65 8.20 6.49 -6.96
N PRO A 66 8.78 6.78 -5.79
CA PRO A 66 8.05 7.35 -4.68
C PRO A 66 7.62 8.80 -4.92
N HIS A 67 8.25 9.51 -5.87
CA HIS A 67 7.94 10.91 -6.17
C HIS A 67 6.90 11.07 -7.29
N ALA A 68 6.85 10.10 -8.22
CA ALA A 68 5.92 10.12 -9.33
C ALA A 68 4.69 9.23 -9.09
N SER A 69 4.76 8.31 -8.12
CA SER A 69 3.68 7.38 -7.79
C SER A 69 2.69 8.02 -6.84
N THR A 70 1.41 7.89 -7.16
CA THR A 70 0.29 8.26 -6.30
C THR A 70 -0.32 7.02 -5.64
N ARG A 71 -1.24 7.21 -4.69
CA ARG A 71 -1.94 6.10 -4.02
C ARG A 71 -2.77 5.27 -5.01
N LYS A 72 -3.28 5.91 -6.09
CA LYS A 72 -4.11 5.26 -7.13
C LYS A 72 -3.30 4.74 -8.31
N LYS A 73 -2.15 5.37 -8.62
CA LYS A 73 -1.34 5.04 -9.79
C LYS A 73 0.13 4.94 -9.40
N LYS A 74 0.67 3.73 -9.47
CA LYS A 74 2.10 3.50 -9.29
C LYS A 74 2.81 3.70 -10.63
N ILE A 75 3.84 4.53 -10.62
CA ILE A 75 4.73 4.74 -11.75
C ILE A 75 6.02 3.98 -11.44
N TYR A 76 6.37 3.05 -12.31
CA TYR A 76 7.58 2.25 -12.18
C TYR A 76 8.68 2.84 -13.04
N ARG A 77 9.90 2.75 -12.54
CA ARG A 77 11.11 3.15 -13.27
C ARG A 77 12.17 2.09 -13.11
N GLU A 78 13.06 2.04 -14.10
CA GLU A 78 14.25 1.21 -14.04
C GLU A 78 15.07 1.53 -12.78
N MET A 79 15.52 0.48 -12.08
CA MET A 79 16.22 0.61 -10.81
C MET A 79 17.73 0.67 -11.01
N LEU A 80 18.27 -0.19 -11.86
CA LEU A 80 19.70 -0.38 -12.11
C LEU A 80 19.99 -0.30 -13.60
N LYS A 81 21.20 0.11 -13.94
CA LYS A 81 21.70 0.02 -15.31
C LYS A 81 22.24 -1.39 -15.55
N ILE A 82 21.38 -2.27 -16.06
CA ILE A 82 21.73 -3.65 -16.43
C ILE A 82 21.61 -3.77 -17.93
N GLN A 83 22.59 -4.45 -18.56
CA GLN A 83 22.57 -4.77 -19.98
C GLN A 83 22.31 -6.26 -20.19
N THR A 84 21.62 -6.60 -21.26
CA THR A 84 21.47 -7.99 -21.69
C THR A 84 22.85 -8.62 -21.92
N GLY A 85 23.07 -9.82 -21.42
CA GLY A 85 24.34 -10.51 -21.41
C GLY A 85 25.28 -10.16 -20.26
N GLN A 86 24.93 -9.25 -19.38
CA GLN A 86 25.72 -8.90 -18.22
C GLN A 86 25.63 -9.98 -17.14
N GLU A 87 26.76 -10.38 -16.58
CA GLU A 87 26.82 -11.26 -15.43
C GLU A 87 26.48 -10.49 -14.15
N ILE A 88 25.54 -11.01 -13.40
CA ILE A 88 25.06 -10.42 -12.14
C ILE A 88 25.44 -11.35 -11.00
N PRO A 89 26.28 -10.90 -10.06
CA PRO A 89 26.66 -11.71 -8.91
C PRO A 89 25.57 -11.69 -7.84
N PHE A 90 25.14 -12.84 -7.38
CA PHE A 90 24.21 -13.04 -6.29
C PHE A 90 24.95 -13.63 -5.09
N THR A 91 24.57 -13.19 -3.90
CA THR A 91 25.15 -13.70 -2.67
C THR A 91 24.01 -14.05 -1.71
N GLU A 92 23.91 -15.30 -1.34
CA GLU A 92 23.08 -15.73 -0.23
C GLU A 92 23.91 -15.66 1.06
N LYS A 93 23.46 -14.87 2.01
CA LYS A 93 24.11 -14.80 3.31
C LYS A 93 23.73 -15.99 4.17
N ALA A 94 24.73 -16.68 4.70
CA ALA A 94 24.50 -17.69 5.71
C ALA A 94 23.93 -17.05 7.00
N TYR A 95 22.92 -17.70 7.58
CA TYR A 95 22.37 -17.29 8.90
C TYR A 95 23.34 -17.63 10.03
N ASP A 96 24.19 -18.61 9.80
CA ASP A 96 25.18 -19.15 10.74
C ASP A 96 26.54 -18.61 10.31
N GLU A 97 27.19 -17.82 11.16
CA GLU A 97 28.48 -17.16 10.83
C GLU A 97 29.59 -18.18 10.54
N ASP A 98 29.46 -19.41 11.02
CA ASP A 98 30.41 -20.51 10.75
C ASP A 98 30.28 -21.12 9.33
N LYS A 99 29.24 -20.76 8.59
CA LYS A 99 29.00 -21.22 7.22
C LYS A 99 29.13 -20.05 6.28
N GLY A 100 30.14 -20.05 5.46
CA GLY A 100 30.40 -19.00 4.50
C GLY A 100 29.22 -18.68 3.58
N ASP A 101 29.17 -17.44 3.09
CA ASP A 101 28.15 -16.97 2.13
C ASP A 101 28.26 -17.80 0.82
N TYR A 102 27.12 -18.25 0.29
CA TYR A 102 27.06 -18.87 -1.01
C TYR A 102 26.96 -17.81 -2.12
N GLN A 103 27.85 -17.89 -3.09
CA GLN A 103 27.87 -16.96 -4.22
C GLN A 103 27.61 -17.72 -5.51
N PHE A 104 26.75 -17.15 -6.36
CA PHE A 104 26.49 -17.64 -7.71
C PHE A 104 26.28 -16.46 -8.65
N GLN A 105 26.36 -16.71 -9.94
CA GLN A 105 26.21 -15.69 -10.98
C GLN A 105 25.08 -16.09 -11.91
N LEU A 106 24.29 -15.10 -12.33
CA LEU A 106 23.29 -15.27 -13.38
C LEU A 106 23.58 -14.27 -14.48
N THR A 107 23.41 -14.70 -15.70
CA THR A 107 23.50 -13.85 -16.90
C THR A 107 22.15 -13.18 -17.13
N ALA A 108 22.14 -11.86 -17.22
CA ALA A 108 20.94 -11.12 -17.57
C ALA A 108 20.54 -11.46 -19.02
N GLY A 109 19.41 -12.12 -19.17
CA GLY A 109 18.77 -12.31 -20.45
C GLY A 109 17.99 -11.05 -20.86
N GLU A 110 16.73 -11.23 -21.25
CA GLU A 110 15.85 -10.09 -21.51
C GLU A 110 15.46 -9.37 -20.21
N ILE A 111 15.36 -8.02 -20.27
CA ILE A 111 14.86 -7.21 -19.18
C ILE A 111 13.36 -7.05 -19.37
N VAL A 112 12.59 -7.51 -18.41
CA VAL A 112 11.12 -7.54 -18.47
C VAL A 112 10.50 -6.47 -17.60
N GLU A 113 9.39 -5.90 -18.05
CA GLU A 113 8.64 -4.86 -17.35
C GLU A 113 7.41 -5.42 -16.59
N LYS A 114 6.99 -6.63 -16.90
CA LYS A 114 5.84 -7.29 -16.30
C LYS A 114 6.31 -8.49 -15.48
N LEU A 115 5.69 -8.69 -14.34
CA LEU A 115 5.92 -9.89 -13.52
C LEU A 115 4.97 -11.02 -13.94
N PRO A 116 5.36 -12.29 -13.73
CA PRO A 116 4.50 -13.43 -14.08
C PRO A 116 3.20 -13.48 -13.28
N THR A 117 3.16 -12.83 -12.13
CA THR A 117 1.96 -12.75 -11.29
C THR A 117 1.69 -11.32 -10.86
N GLU A 118 0.47 -10.85 -11.09
CA GLU A 118 0.02 -9.57 -10.55
C GLU A 118 -0.30 -9.71 -9.05
N GLY A 119 0.03 -8.68 -8.27
CA GLY A 119 -0.30 -8.65 -6.84
C GLY A 119 0.77 -9.19 -5.89
N LEU A 120 1.90 -9.66 -6.39
CA LEU A 120 3.08 -9.85 -5.57
C LEU A 120 3.46 -8.51 -4.94
N GLY A 121 3.27 -8.41 -3.62
CA GLY A 121 3.72 -7.24 -2.84
C GLY A 121 5.23 -7.19 -2.81
N MET A 122 5.85 -6.80 -3.93
CA MET A 122 7.30 -6.76 -4.04
C MET A 122 7.88 -5.68 -3.13
N PRO A 123 8.91 -6.01 -2.35
CA PRO A 123 9.67 -5.00 -1.62
C PRO A 123 10.24 -3.98 -2.61
N ARG A 124 10.27 -2.74 -2.20
CA ARG A 124 10.93 -1.69 -3.01
C ARG A 124 12.42 -2.01 -3.13
N PHE A 125 13.02 -1.67 -4.26
CA PHE A 125 14.43 -1.93 -4.55
C PHE A 125 14.84 -3.41 -4.49
N THR A 126 14.01 -4.28 -5.04
CA THR A 126 14.30 -5.71 -5.17
C THR A 126 14.51 -6.04 -6.64
N LEU A 127 15.68 -6.58 -6.98
CA LEU A 127 15.94 -7.14 -8.30
C LEU A 127 15.36 -8.55 -8.34
N ILE A 128 14.59 -8.86 -9.38
CA ILE A 128 13.96 -10.18 -9.51
C ILE A 128 14.54 -10.88 -10.72
N ALA A 129 15.06 -12.09 -10.49
CA ALA A 129 15.47 -12.98 -11.54
C ALA A 129 14.41 -14.09 -11.69
N ILE A 130 13.91 -14.27 -12.90
CA ILE A 130 12.86 -15.23 -13.24
C ILE A 130 13.49 -16.33 -14.09
N LEU A 131 13.39 -17.57 -13.62
CA LEU A 131 13.98 -18.74 -14.23
C LEU A 131 12.97 -19.90 -14.29
N PRO A 132 13.24 -20.92 -15.11
CA PRO A 132 12.59 -22.22 -14.97
C PRO A 132 12.81 -22.80 -13.56
N MET A 133 11.80 -23.45 -12.99
CA MET A 133 11.83 -23.98 -11.62
C MET A 133 12.96 -24.98 -11.41
N GLU A 134 13.32 -25.75 -12.44
CA GLU A 134 14.40 -26.74 -12.38
C GLU A 134 15.73 -26.07 -12.03
N HIS A 135 16.08 -24.98 -12.71
CA HIS A 135 17.32 -24.24 -12.45
C HIS A 135 17.33 -23.57 -11.07
N VAL A 136 16.16 -23.09 -10.62
CA VAL A 136 16.05 -22.57 -9.24
C VAL A 136 16.28 -23.68 -8.21
N ARG A 137 15.81 -24.91 -8.48
CA ARG A 137 16.07 -26.08 -7.61
C ARG A 137 17.54 -26.45 -7.61
N GLU A 138 18.24 -26.39 -8.74
CA GLU A 138 19.68 -26.63 -8.82
C GLU A 138 20.50 -25.61 -8.03
N ILE A 139 20.19 -24.32 -8.17
CA ILE A 139 20.81 -23.25 -7.37
C ILE A 139 20.56 -23.51 -5.89
N ALA A 140 19.34 -23.86 -5.53
CA ALA A 140 18.94 -24.14 -4.15
C ALA A 140 19.63 -25.37 -3.56
N ALA A 141 19.85 -26.42 -4.35
CA ALA A 141 20.57 -27.63 -3.91
C ALA A 141 22.02 -27.35 -3.55
N ASN A 142 22.63 -26.37 -4.19
CA ASN A 142 24.01 -25.92 -3.94
C ASN A 142 24.12 -24.93 -2.77
N CYS A 143 23.00 -24.32 -2.34
CA CYS A 143 22.93 -23.53 -1.12
C CYS A 143 23.01 -24.46 0.09
N SER A 144 23.75 -24.11 1.14
CA SER A 144 24.15 -24.96 2.28
C SER A 144 23.07 -25.94 2.75
N GLU A 145 23.48 -27.19 3.11
CA GLU A 145 22.67 -28.37 3.45
C GLU A 145 21.50 -28.19 4.44
N LYS A 146 21.48 -27.12 5.23
CA LYS A 146 20.39 -26.86 6.20
C LYS A 146 19.28 -25.97 5.66
N ARG A 147 19.49 -25.31 4.55
CA ARG A 147 18.45 -24.56 3.88
C ARG A 147 17.95 -25.35 2.67
N ARG A 148 17.17 -26.38 2.95
CA ARG A 148 16.25 -26.87 1.94
C ARG A 148 15.43 -25.67 1.51
N PHE A 149 15.49 -25.34 0.24
CA PHE A 149 14.64 -24.36 -0.38
C PHE A 149 13.19 -24.80 -0.14
N THR A 150 12.62 -24.29 0.90
CA THR A 150 11.19 -24.35 1.09
C THR A 150 10.68 -23.30 0.15
N ALA A 151 9.89 -23.68 -0.85
CA ALA A 151 9.16 -22.70 -1.65
C ALA A 151 8.47 -21.76 -0.66
N THR A 152 9.00 -20.55 -0.53
CA THR A 152 8.56 -19.61 0.50
C THR A 152 7.14 -19.14 0.25
N ALA A 153 6.66 -19.25 -1.00
CA ALA A 153 5.27 -19.02 -1.35
C ALA A 153 4.95 -19.62 -2.72
N VAL A 154 3.81 -20.27 -2.85
CA VAL A 154 3.18 -20.61 -4.12
C VAL A 154 2.06 -19.59 -4.32
N TYR A 155 2.16 -18.81 -5.39
CA TYR A 155 1.14 -17.83 -5.73
C TYR A 155 0.26 -18.41 -6.84
N GLY A 156 -1.02 -18.57 -6.56
CA GLY A 156 -2.04 -18.86 -7.55
C GLY A 156 -2.94 -17.65 -7.70
N ASN A 157 -2.98 -17.04 -8.87
CA ASN A 157 -3.96 -16.00 -9.17
C ASN A 157 -5.21 -16.64 -9.75
N PHE A 158 -6.26 -16.74 -8.95
CA PHE A 158 -7.57 -17.09 -9.44
C PHE A 158 -8.27 -15.79 -9.87
N MET A 159 -8.19 -15.47 -11.15
CA MET A 159 -8.94 -14.34 -11.70
C MET A 159 -10.39 -14.81 -11.92
N THR A 160 -11.30 -14.21 -11.18
CA THR A 160 -12.72 -14.32 -11.51
C THR A 160 -13.03 -13.24 -12.53
N ASP A 161 -13.62 -13.64 -13.64
CA ASP A 161 -14.11 -12.70 -14.64
C ASP A 161 -15.08 -11.72 -13.97
N SER A 162 -14.71 -10.46 -13.91
CA SER A 162 -15.51 -9.39 -13.30
C SER A 162 -16.87 -9.20 -13.98
N SER A 163 -17.03 -9.74 -15.20
CA SER A 163 -18.29 -9.72 -15.94
C SER A 163 -19.35 -10.69 -15.39
N THR A 164 -18.95 -11.70 -14.63
CA THR A 164 -19.86 -12.75 -14.13
C THR A 164 -20.35 -12.55 -12.70
N GLY A 165 -19.97 -11.46 -12.01
CA GLY A 165 -20.47 -11.14 -10.67
C GLY A 165 -20.24 -12.27 -9.67
N VAL A 166 -19.04 -12.83 -9.60
CA VAL A 166 -18.73 -13.92 -8.68
C VAL A 166 -18.96 -13.48 -7.24
N SER A 167 -19.92 -14.15 -6.60
CA SER A 167 -20.28 -13.90 -5.21
C SER A 167 -19.08 -14.17 -4.29
N TYR A 168 -18.89 -13.33 -3.30
CA TYR A 168 -17.89 -13.48 -2.24
C TYR A 168 -17.90 -14.89 -1.61
N SER A 169 -19.09 -15.47 -1.41
CA SER A 169 -19.25 -16.84 -0.90
C SER A 169 -18.51 -17.89 -1.75
N ARG A 170 -18.45 -17.69 -3.07
CA ARG A 170 -17.78 -18.62 -3.99
C ARG A 170 -16.26 -18.50 -3.92
N ILE A 171 -15.75 -17.31 -3.66
CA ILE A 171 -14.31 -17.08 -3.44
C ILE A 171 -13.89 -17.77 -2.13
N GLN A 172 -14.68 -17.65 -1.06
CA GLN A 172 -14.42 -18.35 0.19
C GLN A 172 -14.45 -19.87 0.04
N GLU A 173 -15.37 -20.41 -0.75
CA GLU A 173 -15.47 -21.85 -1.02
C GLU A 173 -14.22 -22.36 -1.75
N VAL A 174 -13.75 -21.62 -2.76
CA VAL A 174 -12.50 -21.92 -3.46
C VAL A 174 -11.29 -21.82 -2.54
N SER A 175 -11.20 -20.77 -1.75
CA SER A 175 -10.11 -20.58 -0.78
C SER A 175 -10.04 -21.73 0.23
N LYS A 176 -11.19 -22.16 0.74
CA LYS A 176 -11.30 -23.29 1.64
C LYS A 176 -10.92 -24.61 0.97
N SER A 177 -11.32 -24.82 -0.27
CA SER A 177 -10.94 -26.02 -1.04
C SER A 177 -9.42 -26.07 -1.28
N ILE A 178 -8.80 -24.93 -1.58
CA ILE A 178 -7.34 -24.81 -1.69
C ILE A 178 -6.68 -25.15 -0.37
N GLU A 179 -7.18 -24.62 0.74
CA GLU A 179 -6.66 -24.87 2.08
C GLU A 179 -6.73 -26.38 2.44
N GLU A 180 -7.83 -27.03 2.11
CA GLU A 180 -7.99 -28.48 2.31
C GLU A 180 -7.02 -29.31 1.45
N ILE A 181 -6.79 -28.89 0.18
CA ILE A 181 -5.84 -29.57 -0.70
C ILE A 181 -4.41 -29.40 -0.18
N VAL A 182 -4.00 -28.17 0.11
CA VAL A 182 -2.66 -27.86 0.59
C VAL A 182 -2.41 -28.54 1.95
N GLY A 183 -3.39 -28.53 2.85
CA GLY A 183 -3.29 -29.17 4.16
C GLY A 183 -3.12 -30.68 4.14
N ARG A 184 -3.40 -31.36 3.00
CA ARG A 184 -3.11 -32.81 2.84
C ARG A 184 -1.61 -33.08 2.59
N TYR A 185 -0.89 -32.11 2.05
CA TYR A 185 0.51 -32.26 1.65
C TYR A 185 1.48 -31.58 2.63
N TYR A 186 1.02 -30.59 3.38
CA TYR A 186 1.83 -29.80 4.29
C TYR A 186 1.25 -29.84 5.70
N GLY A 187 2.12 -29.81 6.70
CA GLY A 187 1.72 -29.77 8.10
C GLY A 187 1.01 -28.46 8.47
N SER A 188 0.16 -28.54 9.47
CA SER A 188 -0.53 -27.35 10.02
C SER A 188 0.52 -26.36 10.58
N GLY A 189 0.69 -25.23 9.92
CA GLY A 189 1.68 -24.19 10.23
C GLY A 189 2.77 -23.99 9.17
N ASP A 190 2.89 -24.91 8.21
CA ASP A 190 3.91 -24.82 7.15
C ASP A 190 3.40 -24.05 5.90
N TYR A 191 2.13 -23.68 5.89
CA TYR A 191 1.53 -22.92 4.80
C TYR A 191 0.54 -21.86 5.32
N MET A 192 0.31 -20.85 4.52
CA MET A 192 -0.69 -19.81 4.75
C MET A 192 -1.43 -19.53 3.44
N VAL A 193 -2.73 -19.79 3.44
CA VAL A 193 -3.61 -19.35 2.35
C VAL A 193 -4.06 -17.93 2.65
N SER A 194 -3.77 -17.00 1.76
CA SER A 194 -4.17 -15.60 1.89
C SER A 194 -5.23 -15.24 0.85
N ASP A 195 -6.44 -15.01 1.32
CA ASP A 195 -7.53 -14.52 0.51
C ASP A 195 -7.56 -13.00 0.50
N LEU A 196 -7.28 -12.41 -0.66
CA LEU A 196 -7.28 -10.95 -0.83
C LEU A 196 -8.69 -10.36 -0.71
N ALA A 197 -9.73 -11.10 -1.09
CA ALA A 197 -11.11 -10.65 -0.96
C ALA A 197 -11.53 -10.59 0.51
N GLN A 198 -11.19 -11.60 1.31
CA GLN A 198 -11.41 -11.60 2.75
C GLN A 198 -10.65 -10.46 3.44
N LYS A 199 -9.39 -10.26 3.05
CA LYS A 199 -8.57 -9.17 3.59
C LYS A 199 -9.17 -7.80 3.29
N LYS A 200 -9.69 -7.60 2.09
CA LYS A 200 -10.39 -6.38 1.70
C LYS A 200 -11.65 -6.17 2.53
N GLU A 201 -12.47 -7.21 2.70
CA GLU A 201 -13.70 -7.12 3.52
C GLU A 201 -13.39 -6.79 4.98
N MET A 202 -12.38 -7.44 5.57
CA MET A 202 -11.92 -7.10 6.93
C MET A 202 -11.49 -5.63 7.03
N MET A 203 -10.78 -5.11 6.02
CA MET A 203 -10.39 -3.70 5.99
C MET A 203 -11.60 -2.78 5.85
N ASP A 204 -12.56 -3.13 5.01
CA ASP A 204 -13.78 -2.33 4.82
C ASP A 204 -14.65 -2.34 6.09
N GLN A 205 -14.77 -3.47 6.76
CA GLN A 205 -15.43 -3.57 8.08
C GLN A 205 -14.70 -2.74 9.14
N ALA A 206 -13.38 -2.85 9.24
CA ALA A 206 -12.58 -2.06 10.17
C ALA A 206 -12.74 -0.54 9.91
N ASN A 207 -12.70 -0.13 8.64
CA ASN A 207 -12.91 1.26 8.24
C ASN A 207 -14.35 1.72 8.58
N GLY A 208 -15.34 0.85 8.43
CA GLY A 208 -16.73 1.11 8.81
C GLY A 208 -16.87 1.37 10.32
N VAL A 209 -16.24 0.53 11.15
CA VAL A 209 -16.25 0.71 12.63
C VAL A 209 -15.54 2.01 13.00
N ILE A 210 -14.36 2.28 12.46
CA ILE A 210 -13.60 3.52 12.73
C ILE A 210 -14.42 4.74 12.33
N SER A 211 -15.03 4.73 11.15
CA SER A 211 -15.88 5.81 10.65
C SER A 211 -17.07 6.07 11.57
N THR A 212 -17.72 5.01 12.07
CA THR A 212 -18.84 5.09 13.00
C THR A 212 -18.41 5.73 14.33
N VAL A 213 -17.29 5.31 14.89
CA VAL A 213 -16.74 5.89 16.13
C VAL A 213 -16.41 7.37 15.95
N ILE A 214 -15.76 7.73 14.83
CA ILE A 214 -15.44 9.13 14.53
C ILE A 214 -16.74 9.96 14.39
N ALA A 215 -17.73 9.45 13.67
CA ALA A 215 -19.03 10.13 13.52
C ALA A 215 -19.72 10.36 14.86
N PHE A 216 -19.71 9.35 15.75
CA PHE A 216 -20.26 9.45 17.08
C PHE A 216 -19.53 10.51 17.93
N LEU A 217 -18.21 10.49 17.96
CA LEU A 217 -17.40 11.48 18.68
C LEU A 217 -17.62 12.89 18.14
N THR A 218 -17.70 13.03 16.83
CA THR A 218 -17.99 14.32 16.18
C THR A 218 -19.39 14.82 16.55
N GLY A 219 -20.37 13.94 16.59
CA GLY A 219 -21.72 14.24 17.03
C GLY A 219 -21.77 14.72 18.50
N LEU A 220 -21.05 14.06 19.39
CA LEU A 220 -20.93 14.48 20.80
C LEU A 220 -20.30 15.87 20.94
N LEU A 221 -19.20 16.11 20.21
CA LEU A 221 -18.53 17.42 20.22
C LEU A 221 -19.45 18.53 19.68
N ALA A 222 -20.23 18.23 18.64
CA ALA A 222 -21.22 19.16 18.11
C ALA A 222 -22.32 19.48 19.13
N LEU A 223 -22.81 18.48 19.87
CA LEU A 223 -23.81 18.68 20.95
C LEU A 223 -23.24 19.54 22.07
N ILE A 224 -22.01 19.31 22.51
CA ILE A 224 -21.32 20.15 23.51
C ILE A 224 -21.20 21.58 23.01
N GLY A 225 -20.78 21.77 21.76
CA GLY A 225 -20.67 23.08 21.12
C GLY A 225 -22.01 23.81 21.08
N LEU A 226 -23.08 23.13 20.65
CA LEU A 226 -24.43 23.68 20.64
C LEU A 226 -24.92 24.05 22.05
N SER A 227 -24.67 23.22 23.06
CA SER A 227 -25.02 23.48 24.46
C SER A 227 -24.30 24.73 24.99
N ASN A 228 -23.02 24.89 24.67
CA ASN A 228 -22.23 26.06 25.06
C ASN A 228 -22.75 27.36 24.41
N VAL A 229 -23.11 27.30 23.13
CA VAL A 229 -23.71 28.43 22.41
C VAL A 229 -25.06 28.78 23.02
N TRP A 230 -25.91 27.78 23.31
CA TRP A 230 -27.19 27.96 23.95
C TRP A 230 -27.06 28.61 25.34
N ALA A 231 -26.13 28.14 26.16
CA ALA A 231 -25.87 28.69 27.49
C ALA A 231 -25.41 30.16 27.41
N SER A 232 -24.51 30.46 26.47
CA SER A 232 -23.99 31.82 26.23
C SER A 232 -25.11 32.79 25.82
N ILE A 233 -25.94 32.39 24.85
CA ILE A 233 -27.06 33.21 24.39
C ILE A 233 -28.05 33.43 25.52
N SER A 234 -28.41 32.38 26.25
CA SER A 234 -29.36 32.45 27.37
C SER A 234 -28.84 33.36 28.51
N GLY A 235 -27.53 33.28 28.80
CA GLY A 235 -26.87 34.15 29.78
C GLY A 235 -26.93 35.63 29.38
N ASN A 236 -26.52 35.91 28.14
CA ASN A 236 -26.57 37.27 27.61
C ASN A 236 -27.98 37.87 27.59
N LEU A 237 -28.99 37.10 27.22
CA LEU A 237 -30.40 37.53 27.23
C LEU A 237 -30.89 37.89 28.64
N ARG A 238 -30.53 37.11 29.67
CA ARG A 238 -30.88 37.39 31.05
C ARG A 238 -30.23 38.67 31.56
N GLN A 239 -28.96 38.89 31.25
CA GLN A 239 -28.26 40.10 31.68
C GLN A 239 -28.84 41.35 31.06
N ARG A 240 -29.31 41.28 29.79
CA ARG A 240 -29.85 42.44 29.04
C ARG A 240 -31.36 42.56 29.12
N SER A 241 -32.01 41.82 30.02
CA SER A 241 -33.49 41.83 30.16
C SER A 241 -34.08 43.22 30.46
N ARG A 242 -33.37 44.06 31.25
CA ARG A 242 -33.77 45.45 31.53
C ARG A 242 -33.67 46.33 30.28
N GLU A 243 -32.67 46.16 29.46
CA GLU A 243 -32.51 46.91 28.18
C GLU A 243 -33.66 46.57 27.21
N PHE A 244 -34.04 45.28 27.16
CA PHE A 244 -35.17 44.87 26.31
C PHE A 244 -36.51 45.41 26.83
N ALA A 245 -36.68 45.53 28.15
CA ALA A 245 -37.86 46.14 28.74
C ALA A 245 -37.93 47.62 28.40
N MET A 246 -36.84 48.38 28.47
CA MET A 246 -36.75 49.77 28.04
C MET A 246 -37.05 49.96 26.55
N LEU A 247 -36.48 49.11 25.67
CA LEU A 247 -36.74 49.16 24.23
C LEU A 247 -38.21 48.92 23.89
N LYS A 248 -38.85 48.00 24.66
CA LYS A 248 -40.29 47.70 24.53
C LYS A 248 -41.15 48.88 25.00
N SER A 249 -40.78 49.60 26.07
CA SER A 249 -41.49 50.78 26.57
C SER A 249 -41.42 51.99 25.62
N VAL A 250 -40.35 52.09 24.79
CA VAL A 250 -40.19 53.11 23.75
C VAL A 250 -40.92 52.75 22.44
N GLY A 251 -41.67 51.62 22.42
CA GLY A 251 -42.55 51.26 21.30
C GLY A 251 -41.90 50.30 20.30
N LEU A 252 -40.80 49.61 20.64
CA LEU A 252 -40.22 48.55 19.79
C LEU A 252 -41.18 47.39 19.64
N SER A 253 -41.59 47.07 18.41
CA SER A 253 -42.50 45.93 18.20
C SER A 253 -41.81 44.60 18.52
N PRO A 254 -42.56 43.61 19.09
CA PRO A 254 -42.01 42.28 19.44
C PRO A 254 -41.33 41.59 18.26
N LEU A 255 -41.79 41.86 17.04
CA LEU A 255 -41.25 41.25 15.82
C LEU A 255 -39.85 41.82 15.46
N LYS A 256 -39.66 43.13 15.64
CA LYS A 256 -38.37 43.78 15.44
C LYS A 256 -37.36 43.34 16.51
N LEU A 257 -37.78 43.18 17.76
CA LEU A 257 -36.94 42.66 18.83
C LEU A 257 -36.49 41.23 18.53
N ARG A 258 -37.42 40.37 18.08
CA ARG A 258 -37.08 38.98 17.69
C ARG A 258 -36.06 38.90 16.56
N ARG A 259 -36.22 39.74 15.50
CA ARG A 259 -35.25 39.81 14.40
C ARG A 259 -33.88 40.28 14.87
N MET A 260 -33.81 41.28 15.72
CA MET A 260 -32.56 41.77 16.32
C MET A 260 -31.83 40.68 17.09
N LEU A 261 -32.55 39.93 17.92
CA LEU A 261 -32.01 38.81 18.70
C LEU A 261 -31.53 37.65 17.81
N LEU A 262 -32.26 37.35 16.74
CA LEU A 262 -31.85 36.34 15.76
C LEU A 262 -30.54 36.75 15.03
N LEU A 263 -30.42 38.01 14.63
CA LEU A 263 -29.20 38.51 13.98
C LEU A 263 -28.02 38.54 14.94
N GLU A 264 -28.24 38.90 16.18
CA GLU A 264 -27.22 38.88 17.24
C GLU A 264 -26.77 37.45 17.54
N GLY A 265 -27.70 36.50 17.67
CA GLY A 265 -27.40 35.08 17.85
C GLY A 265 -26.66 34.46 16.66
N LEU A 266 -27.08 34.83 15.42
CA LEU A 266 -26.41 34.39 14.21
C LEU A 266 -24.96 34.90 14.15
N ASN A 267 -24.75 36.16 14.51
CA ASN A 267 -23.41 36.76 14.53
C ASN A 267 -22.51 36.09 15.58
N LEU A 268 -23.05 35.77 16.77
CA LEU A 268 -22.33 35.05 17.81
C LEU A 268 -21.98 33.61 17.40
N GLY A 269 -22.85 32.95 16.64
CA GLY A 269 -22.62 31.61 16.15
C GLY A 269 -21.66 31.52 14.93
N LEU A 270 -21.73 32.50 14.02
CA LEU A 270 -20.91 32.52 12.80
C LEU A 270 -19.46 32.92 13.04
N LYS A 271 -19.19 33.81 13.98
CA LYS A 271 -17.82 34.27 14.29
C LYS A 271 -16.86 33.12 14.62
N PRO A 272 -17.18 32.20 15.55
CA PRO A 272 -16.29 31.08 15.86
C PRO A 272 -16.06 30.18 14.65
N LEU A 273 -17.07 29.96 13.81
CA LEU A 273 -16.94 29.17 12.58
C LEU A 273 -15.95 29.82 11.61
N LEU A 274 -16.08 31.13 11.38
CA LEU A 274 -15.17 31.86 10.51
C LEU A 274 -13.72 31.84 11.02
N TYR A 275 -13.52 31.95 12.32
CA TYR A 275 -12.18 31.87 12.92
C TYR A 275 -11.59 30.46 12.89
N SER A 276 -12.42 29.41 12.91
CA SER A 276 -11.96 28.04 12.83
C SER A 276 -11.53 27.60 11.43
N LEU A 277 -12.07 28.22 10.37
CA LEU A 277 -11.74 27.87 8.97
C LEU A 277 -10.26 27.94 8.63
N PRO A 278 -9.51 29.03 8.91
CA PRO A 278 -8.09 29.08 8.62
C PRO A 278 -7.28 28.06 9.40
N PHE A 279 -7.69 27.75 10.65
CA PHE A 279 -7.04 26.72 11.44
C PHE A 279 -7.30 25.32 10.85
N GLN A 280 -8.53 25.01 10.45
CA GLN A 280 -8.87 23.76 9.78
C GLN A 280 -8.12 23.60 8.45
N ALA A 281 -8.04 24.68 7.67
CA ALA A 281 -7.27 24.70 6.42
C ALA A 281 -5.76 24.42 6.67
N ALA A 282 -5.19 25.02 7.71
CA ALA A 282 -3.79 24.80 8.07
C ALA A 282 -3.52 23.36 8.52
N VAL A 283 -4.43 22.78 9.34
CA VAL A 283 -4.33 21.38 9.77
C VAL A 283 -4.45 20.43 8.59
N LEU A 284 -5.41 20.69 7.67
CA LEU A 284 -5.59 19.89 6.47
C LEU A 284 -4.37 19.97 5.55
N ALA A 285 -3.84 21.17 5.32
CA ALA A 285 -2.64 21.38 4.51
C ALA A 285 -1.42 20.69 5.13
N GLY A 286 -1.25 20.76 6.45
CA GLY A 286 -0.20 20.06 7.18
C GLY A 286 -0.34 18.53 7.05
N PHE A 287 -1.55 18.02 7.16
CA PHE A 287 -1.81 16.59 7.00
C PHE A 287 -1.50 16.12 5.56
N LEU A 288 -1.93 16.86 4.55
CA LEU A 288 -1.64 16.56 3.14
C LEU A 288 -0.13 16.61 2.86
N TYR A 289 0.55 17.62 3.41
CA TYR A 289 2.00 17.76 3.27
C TYR A 289 2.77 16.59 3.91
N LEU A 290 2.40 16.19 5.13
CA LEU A 290 3.05 15.08 5.84
C LEU A 290 2.79 13.72 5.18
N ASN A 291 1.64 13.54 4.54
CA ASN A 291 1.31 12.29 3.85
C ASN A 291 1.67 12.30 2.35
N GLU A 292 2.32 13.37 1.86
CA GLU A 292 2.70 13.52 0.43
C GLU A 292 1.48 13.35 -0.52
N VAL A 293 0.31 13.70 -0.04
CA VAL A 293 -0.94 13.59 -0.81
C VAL A 293 -1.22 14.91 -1.52
N SER A 294 -1.33 14.88 -2.85
CA SER A 294 -1.68 16.09 -3.61
C SER A 294 -3.19 16.36 -3.57
N LEU A 295 -3.59 17.63 -3.40
CA LEU A 295 -4.99 18.06 -3.40
C LEU A 295 -5.75 17.67 -4.68
N GLY A 296 -5.05 17.49 -5.81
CA GLY A 296 -5.62 17.07 -7.09
C GLY A 296 -6.13 15.62 -7.14
N GLU A 297 -5.86 14.80 -6.11
CA GLU A 297 -6.35 13.42 -6.04
C GLU A 297 -7.75 13.29 -5.41
N TYR A 298 -8.25 14.33 -4.76
CA TYR A 298 -9.54 14.32 -4.03
C TYR A 298 -10.59 15.25 -4.65
N LEU A 299 -10.25 16.07 -5.63
CA LEU A 299 -11.14 16.89 -6.43
C LEU A 299 -11.33 16.27 -7.82
#